data_6f0cc3523cca0d7fadcc4c57c8f534e1
#
_entry.id   6f0cc3523cca0d7fadcc4c57c8f534e1
#
_cell.length_a   1.000
_cell.length_b   1.000
_cell.length_c   1.000
_cell.angle_alpha   90.00
_cell.angle_beta   90.00
_cell.angle_gamma   90.00
#
_symmetry.space_group_name_H-M   'P 1'
#
loop_
_entity.id
_entity.type
_entity.pdbx_description
1 polymer ?
#
loop_
_entity_poly.entity_id
_entity_poly.type
_entity_poly.pdbx_seq_one_letter_code
_entity_poly.pdbx_strand_id
1 'polypeptide(L)'
;MENKNVRTIGVLTSGGDAPGMNAAIRSVVRVGSYYGLKVFGVRRGYNGLINGELEEMNARSVSEILQRGGTILQTARCLEFKEEAGVKKAVEIAKVFGLDGLVVVGGDGSFRGARDLCAAGLPTIALPGTIDNDISCSEYTVGYDTCLNTVKDAVDKIRDTAQSHERCSIIEVMGRAAGYIAIQAGIACGAEVILVPERKWSFDEDVLRPILESKSRGRKHSIIDRKSTRLNSS
;
A
#
# COMPACT_ATOMS: atom_id res chain seq x y z
N MET A 1 25.21 15.97 -17.99
CA MET A 1 25.05 15.12 -16.79
C MET A 1 26.21 14.14 -16.83
N GLU A 2 27.17 14.28 -15.92
CA GLU A 2 28.24 13.28 -15.79
C GLU A 2 27.58 11.93 -15.46
N ASN A 3 27.98 10.91 -16.20
CA ASN A 3 27.53 9.53 -16.01
C ASN A 3 28.16 8.99 -14.72
N LYS A 4 27.61 9.38 -13.56
CA LYS A 4 28.03 8.81 -12.28
C LYS A 4 27.67 7.34 -12.32
N ASN A 5 28.67 6.48 -12.34
CA ASN A 5 28.44 5.03 -12.20
C ASN A 5 27.80 4.76 -10.83
N VAL A 6 26.52 4.46 -10.82
CA VAL A 6 25.80 4.03 -9.62
C VAL A 6 26.42 2.73 -9.13
N ARG A 7 26.84 2.68 -7.87
CA ARG A 7 27.44 1.48 -7.25
C ARG A 7 26.68 1.00 -6.03
N THR A 8 26.03 1.92 -5.32
CA THR A 8 25.36 1.61 -4.05
C THR A 8 23.97 2.21 -4.06
N ILE A 9 22.96 1.39 -3.79
CA ILE A 9 21.56 1.83 -3.70
C ILE A 9 20.94 1.41 -2.37
N GLY A 10 19.97 2.20 -1.92
CA GLY A 10 19.10 1.84 -0.80
C GLY A 10 17.73 1.39 -1.28
N VAL A 11 17.01 0.59 -0.50
CA VAL A 11 15.60 0.30 -0.66
C VAL A 11 14.89 0.44 0.68
N LEU A 12 13.75 1.12 0.69
CA LEU A 12 12.88 1.23 1.87
C LEU A 12 11.42 1.03 1.50
N THR A 13 10.63 0.65 2.50
CA THR A 13 9.17 0.66 2.44
C THR A 13 8.63 1.70 3.40
N SER A 14 7.62 2.45 3.01
CA SER A 14 7.05 3.55 3.80
C SER A 14 5.54 3.63 3.67
N GLY A 15 4.89 4.09 4.72
CA GLY A 15 3.43 4.14 4.81
C GLY A 15 2.82 2.85 5.35
N GLY A 16 1.56 2.57 5.02
CA GLY A 16 0.93 1.28 5.30
C GLY A 16 1.56 0.17 4.48
N ASP A 17 1.64 -1.03 5.04
CA ASP A 17 2.08 -2.18 4.27
C ASP A 17 1.05 -2.59 3.21
N ALA A 18 1.55 -3.16 2.11
CA ALA A 18 0.71 -3.68 1.04
C ALA A 18 1.24 -5.05 0.59
N PRO A 19 0.36 -5.95 0.15
CA PRO A 19 0.80 -7.20 -0.46
C PRO A 19 1.73 -6.89 -1.65
N GLY A 20 2.84 -7.64 -1.75
CA GLY A 20 3.83 -7.42 -2.81
C GLY A 20 4.98 -6.47 -2.46
N MET A 21 4.97 -5.78 -1.32
CA MET A 21 6.14 -5.00 -0.88
C MET A 21 7.39 -5.85 -0.75
N ASN A 22 7.28 -7.06 -0.19
CA ASN A 22 8.41 -8.00 -0.11
C ASN A 22 8.88 -8.44 -1.49
N ALA A 23 7.99 -8.63 -2.45
CA ALA A 23 8.33 -8.93 -3.83
C ALA A 23 9.13 -7.78 -4.48
N ALA A 24 8.71 -6.53 -4.24
CA ALA A 24 9.41 -5.34 -4.71
C ALA A 24 10.82 -5.23 -4.09
N ILE A 25 10.95 -5.39 -2.76
CA ILE A 25 12.25 -5.42 -2.06
C ILE A 25 13.14 -6.49 -2.69
N ARG A 26 12.61 -7.72 -2.85
CA ARG A 26 13.35 -8.84 -3.45
C ARG A 26 13.82 -8.51 -4.86
N SER A 27 12.98 -7.90 -5.68
CA SER A 27 13.34 -7.50 -7.04
C SER A 27 14.48 -6.51 -7.06
N VAL A 28 14.40 -5.47 -6.24
CA VAL A 28 15.47 -4.45 -6.10
C VAL A 28 16.78 -5.09 -5.69
N VAL A 29 16.78 -5.93 -4.64
CA VAL A 29 18.00 -6.55 -4.12
C VAL A 29 18.59 -7.53 -5.13
N ARG A 30 17.78 -8.39 -5.75
CA ARG A 30 18.31 -9.39 -6.70
C ARG A 30 18.80 -8.77 -7.99
N VAL A 31 18.07 -7.79 -8.53
CA VAL A 31 18.51 -7.07 -9.75
C VAL A 31 19.75 -6.23 -9.46
N GLY A 32 19.77 -5.52 -8.32
CA GLY A 32 20.96 -4.79 -7.90
C GLY A 32 22.19 -5.69 -7.78
N SER A 33 22.06 -6.84 -7.11
CA SER A 33 23.14 -7.84 -7.00
C SER A 33 23.58 -8.38 -8.37
N TYR A 34 22.63 -8.60 -9.29
CA TYR A 34 22.94 -9.07 -10.66
C TYR A 34 23.81 -8.06 -11.42
N TYR A 35 23.56 -6.78 -11.27
CA TYR A 35 24.36 -5.71 -11.87
C TYR A 35 25.60 -5.31 -11.03
N GLY A 36 25.92 -6.06 -9.97
CA GLY A 36 27.08 -5.79 -9.13
C GLY A 36 26.93 -4.57 -8.22
N LEU A 37 25.69 -4.12 -7.98
CA LEU A 37 25.44 -3.02 -7.03
C LEU A 37 25.44 -3.54 -5.59
N LYS A 38 25.95 -2.71 -4.70
CA LYS A 38 25.76 -2.87 -3.26
C LYS A 38 24.37 -2.37 -2.90
N VAL A 39 23.58 -3.18 -2.20
CA VAL A 39 22.20 -2.82 -1.85
C VAL A 39 22.03 -2.77 -0.34
N PHE A 40 21.48 -1.68 0.17
CA PHE A 40 21.11 -1.50 1.57
C PHE A 40 19.59 -1.53 1.72
N GLY A 41 19.07 -2.35 2.64
CA GLY A 41 17.72 -2.24 3.16
C GLY A 41 17.66 -1.23 4.27
N VAL A 42 16.76 -0.27 4.19
CA VAL A 42 16.51 0.73 5.22
C VAL A 42 15.32 0.27 6.05
N ARG A 43 15.54 -0.03 7.31
CA ARG A 43 14.49 -0.48 8.22
C ARG A 43 13.60 0.70 8.63
N ARG A 44 12.32 0.41 8.89
CA ARG A 44 11.33 1.40 9.38
C ARG A 44 11.19 2.67 8.52
N GLY A 45 11.40 2.53 7.20
CA GLY A 45 11.16 3.58 6.21
C GLY A 45 12.01 4.84 6.43
N TYR A 46 11.41 6.01 6.27
CA TYR A 46 12.11 7.29 6.46
C TYR A 46 12.65 7.50 7.88
N ASN A 47 11.98 6.93 8.89
CA ASN A 47 12.47 7.00 10.26
C ASN A 47 13.84 6.33 10.38
N GLY A 48 13.99 5.13 9.84
CA GLY A 48 15.25 4.44 9.85
C GLY A 48 16.32 5.09 8.97
N LEU A 49 15.93 5.76 7.87
CA LEU A 49 16.87 6.51 7.05
C LEU A 49 17.51 7.66 7.85
N ILE A 50 16.71 8.43 8.60
CA ILE A 50 17.21 9.51 9.47
C ILE A 50 18.09 8.97 10.60
N ASN A 51 17.78 7.78 11.12
CA ASN A 51 18.51 7.20 12.26
C ASN A 51 19.68 6.30 11.86
N GLY A 52 19.93 6.10 10.56
CA GLY A 52 21.03 5.27 10.10
C GLY A 52 20.77 3.76 10.24
N GLU A 53 19.50 3.33 10.25
CA GLU A 53 19.14 1.92 10.37
C GLU A 53 19.20 1.22 8.99
N LEU A 54 20.38 1.13 8.44
CA LEU A 54 20.65 0.52 7.15
C LEU A 54 21.41 -0.80 7.35
N GLU A 55 20.95 -1.85 6.68
CA GLU A 55 21.62 -3.16 6.65
C GLU A 55 21.96 -3.56 5.23
N GLU A 56 23.16 -4.09 4.99
CA GLU A 56 23.55 -4.59 3.69
C GLU A 56 22.75 -5.85 3.35
N MET A 57 22.17 -5.88 2.16
CA MET A 57 21.31 -6.97 1.70
C MET A 57 21.94 -7.69 0.50
N ASN A 58 21.74 -8.99 0.44
CA ASN A 58 22.16 -9.85 -0.65
C ASN A 58 21.03 -10.81 -1.05
N ALA A 59 21.30 -11.69 -2.02
CA ALA A 59 20.29 -12.63 -2.52
C ALA A 59 19.71 -13.56 -1.43
N ARG A 60 20.48 -13.86 -0.37
CA ARG A 60 19.99 -14.69 0.77
C ARG A 60 19.08 -13.90 1.70
N SER A 61 19.36 -12.60 1.92
CA SER A 61 18.52 -11.72 2.77
C SER A 61 17.07 -11.64 2.29
N VAL A 62 16.83 -11.89 1.01
CA VAL A 62 15.50 -11.83 0.39
C VAL A 62 15.01 -13.20 -0.10
N SER A 63 15.56 -14.28 0.49
CA SER A 63 15.11 -15.63 0.22
C SER A 63 13.72 -15.86 0.83
N GLU A 64 12.85 -16.56 0.11
CA GLU A 64 11.53 -17.01 0.59
C GLU A 64 10.60 -15.92 1.15
N ILE A 65 10.73 -14.69 0.63
CA ILE A 65 9.87 -13.57 1.03
C ILE A 65 8.84 -13.19 -0.03
N LEU A 66 8.94 -13.74 -1.25
CA LEU A 66 8.11 -13.35 -2.39
C LEU A 66 6.61 -13.47 -2.10
N GLN A 67 6.21 -14.56 -1.47
CA GLN A 67 4.82 -14.87 -1.13
C GLN A 67 4.36 -14.33 0.23
N ARG A 68 5.26 -13.69 0.99
CA ARG A 68 4.95 -13.17 2.32
C ARG A 68 4.30 -11.80 2.25
N GLY A 69 3.17 -11.63 2.94
CA GLY A 69 2.56 -10.31 3.16
C GLY A 69 3.39 -9.43 4.09
N GLY A 70 2.96 -8.18 4.26
CA GLY A 70 3.67 -7.19 5.03
C GLY A 70 4.97 -6.74 4.35
N THR A 71 5.91 -6.28 5.14
CA THR A 71 7.25 -5.88 4.67
C THR A 71 8.35 -6.28 5.67
N ILE A 72 9.39 -6.95 5.18
CA ILE A 72 10.53 -7.37 6.02
C ILE A 72 11.35 -6.18 6.54
N LEU A 73 11.31 -5.04 5.83
CA LEU A 73 12.00 -3.82 6.24
C LEU A 73 11.21 -3.01 7.27
N GLN A 74 9.96 -3.41 7.53
CA GLN A 74 9.05 -2.68 8.41
C GLN A 74 8.74 -1.27 7.91
N THR A 75 7.77 -0.62 8.55
CA THR A 75 7.43 0.78 8.32
C THR A 75 7.25 1.48 9.66
N ALA A 76 7.52 2.78 9.70
CA ALA A 76 7.21 3.64 10.83
C ALA A 76 6.83 5.03 10.35
N ARG A 77 5.97 5.69 11.12
CA ARG A 77 5.72 7.12 10.90
C ARG A 77 6.95 7.92 11.24
N CYS A 78 7.28 8.89 10.39
CA CYS A 78 8.35 9.84 10.61
C CYS A 78 7.81 11.27 10.47
N LEU A 79 7.46 11.90 11.58
CA LEU A 79 7.00 13.29 11.57
C LEU A 79 8.15 14.24 11.26
N GLU A 80 9.35 13.94 11.74
CA GLU A 80 10.57 14.71 11.48
C GLU A 80 10.86 14.83 9.97
N PHE A 81 10.51 13.83 9.18
CA PHE A 81 10.71 13.84 7.72
C PHE A 81 9.78 14.80 6.97
N LYS A 82 8.76 15.35 7.62
CA LYS A 82 7.91 16.40 7.04
C LYS A 82 8.57 17.78 7.04
N GLU A 83 9.65 17.93 7.79
CA GLU A 83 10.43 19.15 7.92
C GLU A 83 11.68 19.09 7.05
N GLU A 84 12.11 20.21 6.52
CA GLU A 84 13.30 20.31 5.67
C GLU A 84 14.56 19.82 6.40
N ALA A 85 14.64 20.05 7.70
CA ALA A 85 15.75 19.57 8.53
C ALA A 85 15.86 18.03 8.54
N GLY A 86 14.73 17.33 8.64
CA GLY A 86 14.70 15.86 8.58
C GLY A 86 15.12 15.32 7.22
N VAL A 87 14.67 15.96 6.12
CA VAL A 87 15.11 15.58 4.77
C VAL A 87 16.60 15.78 4.57
N LYS A 88 17.17 16.90 5.04
CA LYS A 88 18.63 17.17 4.99
C LYS A 88 19.42 16.11 5.76
N LYS A 89 18.98 15.79 6.97
CA LYS A 89 19.59 14.74 7.82
C LYS A 89 19.57 13.37 7.12
N ALA A 90 18.45 13.01 6.49
CA ALA A 90 18.33 11.76 5.73
C ALA A 90 19.35 11.72 4.56
N VAL A 91 19.53 12.82 3.84
CA VAL A 91 20.52 12.92 2.75
C VAL A 91 21.94 12.82 3.28
N GLU A 92 22.25 13.42 4.43
CA GLU A 92 23.57 13.30 5.07
C GLU A 92 23.86 11.86 5.47
N ILE A 93 22.91 11.17 6.10
CA ILE A 93 23.05 9.75 6.43
C ILE A 93 23.23 8.91 5.17
N ALA A 94 22.44 9.15 4.12
CA ALA A 94 22.60 8.45 2.85
C ALA A 94 24.03 8.62 2.26
N LYS A 95 24.61 9.82 2.38
CA LYS A 95 26.01 10.10 1.98
C LYS A 95 27.02 9.33 2.85
N VAL A 96 26.80 9.25 4.16
CA VAL A 96 27.69 8.48 5.08
C VAL A 96 27.72 7.00 4.67
N PHE A 97 26.59 6.43 4.27
CA PHE A 97 26.51 5.06 3.76
C PHE A 97 26.93 4.92 2.28
N GLY A 98 27.28 6.03 1.62
CA GLY A 98 27.69 6.04 0.23
C GLY A 98 26.57 5.69 -0.75
N LEU A 99 25.32 6.00 -0.44
CA LEU A 99 24.21 5.74 -1.34
C LEU A 99 24.25 6.70 -2.54
N ASP A 100 24.27 6.13 -3.74
CA ASP A 100 24.14 6.88 -5.01
C ASP A 100 22.69 7.11 -5.38
N GLY A 101 21.76 6.31 -4.83
CA GLY A 101 20.34 6.43 -5.06
C GLY A 101 19.50 5.60 -4.10
N LEU A 102 18.19 5.87 -4.07
CA LEU A 102 17.24 5.22 -3.19
C LEU A 102 16.01 4.74 -3.97
N VAL A 103 15.51 3.57 -3.63
CA VAL A 103 14.21 3.05 -4.09
C VAL A 103 13.23 3.10 -2.92
N VAL A 104 12.11 3.79 -3.11
CA VAL A 104 11.05 3.93 -2.12
C VAL A 104 9.82 3.18 -2.57
N VAL A 105 9.34 2.23 -1.76
CA VAL A 105 8.09 1.51 -2.04
C VAL A 105 7.03 1.99 -1.08
N GLY A 106 5.93 2.55 -1.59
CA GLY A 106 4.86 3.06 -0.73
C GLY A 106 3.76 3.83 -1.47
N GLY A 107 2.90 4.49 -0.72
CA GLY A 107 1.78 5.28 -1.25
C GLY A 107 2.12 6.77 -1.46
N ASP A 108 1.09 7.59 -1.62
CA ASP A 108 1.17 9.03 -1.92
C ASP A 108 2.12 9.81 -1.00
N GLY A 109 2.02 9.61 0.32
CA GLY A 109 2.92 10.27 1.28
C GLY A 109 4.39 9.89 1.08
N SER A 110 4.65 8.64 0.72
CA SER A 110 6.00 8.15 0.44
C SER A 110 6.58 8.74 -0.86
N PHE A 111 5.73 8.95 -1.87
CA PHE A 111 6.09 9.62 -3.12
C PHE A 111 6.48 11.09 -2.90
N ARG A 112 5.76 11.79 -2.01
CA ARG A 112 6.13 13.16 -1.63
C ARG A 112 7.50 13.20 -0.97
N GLY A 113 7.75 12.27 -0.04
CA GLY A 113 9.07 12.16 0.58
C GLY A 113 10.19 11.81 -0.41
N ALA A 114 9.92 10.95 -1.39
CA ALA A 114 10.86 10.62 -2.46
C ALA A 114 11.18 11.85 -3.34
N ARG A 115 10.17 12.65 -3.67
CA ARG A 115 10.34 13.93 -4.37
C ARG A 115 11.24 14.89 -3.59
N ASP A 116 11.00 15.01 -2.28
CA ASP A 116 11.74 15.93 -1.41
C ASP A 116 13.20 15.48 -1.26
N LEU A 117 13.49 14.16 -1.21
CA LEU A 117 14.85 13.62 -1.29
C LEU A 117 15.55 13.92 -2.61
N CYS A 118 14.83 13.77 -3.75
CA CYS A 118 15.37 14.15 -5.05
C CYS A 118 15.74 15.63 -5.10
N ALA A 119 14.86 16.51 -4.61
CA ALA A 119 15.12 17.95 -4.54
C ALA A 119 16.32 18.29 -3.63
N ALA A 120 16.55 17.50 -2.58
CA ALA A 120 17.69 17.63 -1.67
C ALA A 120 18.99 16.98 -2.21
N GLY A 121 18.97 16.39 -3.41
CA GLY A 121 20.15 15.88 -4.10
C GLY A 121 20.43 14.40 -3.94
N LEU A 122 19.51 13.59 -3.39
CA LEU A 122 19.57 12.13 -3.39
C LEU A 122 18.67 11.57 -4.50
N PRO A 123 19.19 11.02 -5.59
CA PRO A 123 18.40 10.42 -6.65
C PRO A 123 17.48 9.33 -6.08
N THR A 124 16.18 9.47 -6.28
CA THR A 124 15.20 8.56 -5.67
C THR A 124 14.15 8.14 -6.70
N ILE A 125 13.87 6.84 -6.74
CA ILE A 125 12.79 6.25 -7.57
C ILE A 125 11.71 5.75 -6.62
N ALA A 126 10.45 6.08 -6.91
CA ALA A 126 9.31 5.60 -6.13
C ALA A 126 8.53 4.52 -6.89
N LEU A 127 8.18 3.45 -6.16
CA LEU A 127 7.35 2.34 -6.64
C LEU A 127 5.99 2.40 -5.91
N PRO A 128 4.86 2.36 -6.64
CA PRO A 128 3.54 2.51 -6.05
C PRO A 128 3.12 1.23 -5.30
N GLY A 129 3.43 1.16 -4.01
CA GLY A 129 3.10 0.06 -3.11
C GLY A 129 2.03 0.47 -2.11
N THR A 130 0.75 0.30 -2.46
CA THR A 130 -0.40 0.62 -1.62
C THR A 130 -1.64 -0.14 -2.09
N ILE A 131 -2.56 -0.45 -1.17
CA ILE A 131 -3.86 -1.05 -1.51
C ILE A 131 -4.90 0.00 -1.94
N ASP A 132 -4.66 1.29 -1.69
CA ASP A 132 -5.65 2.34 -1.92
C ASP A 132 -5.85 2.69 -3.40
N ASN A 133 -4.92 2.32 -4.26
CA ASN A 133 -4.89 2.62 -5.71
C ASN A 133 -5.08 4.12 -6.03
N ASP A 134 -4.53 4.99 -5.17
CA ASP A 134 -4.71 6.45 -5.22
C ASP A 134 -3.49 7.19 -5.80
N ILE A 135 -2.64 6.51 -6.57
CA ILE A 135 -1.44 7.08 -7.21
C ILE A 135 -1.76 7.37 -8.68
N SER A 136 -1.88 8.64 -9.02
CA SER A 136 -2.31 9.10 -10.35
C SER A 136 -1.41 8.70 -11.54
N CYS A 137 -0.16 8.35 -11.29
CA CYS A 137 0.78 7.91 -12.33
C CYS A 137 0.75 6.39 -12.58
N SER A 138 -0.12 5.64 -11.91
CA SER A 138 -0.23 4.19 -12.02
C SER A 138 -1.68 3.78 -12.18
N GLU A 139 -1.95 2.89 -13.11
CA GLU A 139 -3.28 2.29 -13.28
C GLU A 139 -3.60 1.32 -12.14
N TYR A 140 -2.62 0.50 -11.78
CA TYR A 140 -2.69 -0.42 -10.65
C TYR A 140 -1.47 -0.25 -9.75
N THR A 141 -1.72 -0.11 -8.46
CA THR A 141 -0.65 -0.10 -7.45
C THR A 141 -0.31 -1.52 -7.00
N VAL A 142 0.95 -1.75 -6.62
CA VAL A 142 1.42 -3.04 -6.07
C VAL A 142 0.66 -3.34 -4.79
N GLY A 143 -0.08 -4.44 -4.79
CA GLY A 143 -0.89 -4.90 -3.66
C GLY A 143 -2.38 -4.70 -3.79
N TYR A 144 -2.84 -3.81 -4.68
CA TYR A 144 -4.25 -3.52 -4.86
C TYR A 144 -5.06 -4.75 -5.33
N ASP A 145 -4.63 -5.41 -6.40
CA ASP A 145 -5.32 -6.59 -6.94
C ASP A 145 -5.34 -7.76 -5.94
N THR A 146 -4.23 -8.00 -5.24
CA THR A 146 -4.17 -9.00 -4.17
C THR A 146 -5.13 -8.66 -3.03
N CYS A 147 -5.27 -7.38 -2.68
CA CYS A 147 -6.24 -6.92 -1.69
C CYS A 147 -7.67 -7.22 -2.14
N LEU A 148 -8.03 -6.96 -3.39
CA LEU A 148 -9.35 -7.27 -3.94
C LEU A 148 -9.67 -8.77 -3.84
N ASN A 149 -8.73 -9.63 -4.20
CA ASN A 149 -8.89 -11.08 -4.08
C ASN A 149 -9.10 -11.50 -2.62
N THR A 150 -8.36 -10.92 -1.70
CA THR A 150 -8.52 -11.19 -0.25
C THR A 150 -9.90 -10.78 0.25
N VAL A 151 -10.39 -9.59 -0.15
CA VAL A 151 -11.73 -9.13 0.22
C VAL A 151 -12.78 -10.07 -0.38
N LYS A 152 -12.67 -10.41 -1.66
CA LYS A 152 -13.59 -11.35 -2.33
C LYS A 152 -13.67 -12.68 -1.59
N ASP A 153 -12.55 -13.30 -1.26
CA ASP A 153 -12.50 -14.57 -0.56
C ASP A 153 -13.11 -14.50 0.84
N ALA A 154 -12.94 -13.38 1.53
CA ALA A 154 -13.56 -13.14 2.83
C ALA A 154 -15.08 -12.98 2.71
N VAL A 155 -15.54 -12.20 1.72
CA VAL A 155 -16.98 -11.96 1.47
C VAL A 155 -17.68 -13.25 1.07
N ASP A 156 -17.08 -14.10 0.24
CA ASP A 156 -17.66 -15.38 -0.15
C ASP A 156 -17.94 -16.27 1.07
N LYS A 157 -16.98 -16.34 2.00
CA LYS A 157 -17.16 -17.10 3.27
C LYS A 157 -18.23 -16.50 4.19
N ILE A 158 -18.34 -15.17 4.24
CA ILE A 158 -19.38 -14.47 4.99
C ILE A 158 -20.75 -14.73 4.34
N ARG A 159 -20.82 -14.76 3.01
CA ARG A 159 -22.04 -15.01 2.26
C ARG A 159 -22.66 -16.36 2.58
N ASP A 160 -21.86 -17.42 2.66
CA ASP A 160 -22.34 -18.76 3.01
C ASP A 160 -23.10 -18.76 4.34
N THR A 161 -22.54 -18.08 5.34
CA THR A 161 -23.17 -17.93 6.65
C THR A 161 -24.36 -16.99 6.63
N ALA A 162 -24.26 -15.86 5.91
CA ALA A 162 -25.33 -14.89 5.77
C ALA A 162 -26.58 -15.51 5.11
N GLN A 163 -26.36 -16.35 4.10
CA GLN A 163 -27.43 -17.09 3.42
C GLN A 163 -28.09 -18.11 4.36
N SER A 164 -27.30 -18.87 5.12
CA SER A 164 -27.82 -19.89 6.02
C SER A 164 -28.68 -19.31 7.16
N HIS A 165 -28.40 -18.10 7.58
CA HIS A 165 -29.07 -17.43 8.70
C HIS A 165 -29.99 -16.28 8.29
N GLU A 166 -30.20 -16.08 6.99
CA GLU A 166 -31.05 -14.98 6.45
C GLU A 166 -30.63 -13.58 6.97
N ARG A 167 -29.31 -13.33 7.03
CA ARG A 167 -28.74 -12.10 7.61
C ARG A 167 -28.37 -11.08 6.56
N CYS A 168 -28.36 -9.81 6.96
CA CYS A 168 -27.70 -8.72 6.26
C CYS A 168 -26.31 -8.55 6.86
N SER A 169 -25.27 -8.66 6.03
CA SER A 169 -23.87 -8.48 6.44
C SER A 169 -23.32 -7.17 5.89
N ILE A 170 -22.69 -6.39 6.74
CA ILE A 170 -22.01 -5.14 6.36
C ILE A 170 -20.51 -5.42 6.35
N ILE A 171 -19.90 -5.28 5.19
CA ILE A 171 -18.47 -5.45 4.97
C ILE A 171 -17.84 -4.05 4.94
N GLU A 172 -16.90 -3.80 5.81
CA GLU A 172 -16.16 -2.55 5.85
C GLU A 172 -14.75 -2.77 5.30
N VAL A 173 -14.40 -2.09 4.21
CA VAL A 173 -13.09 -2.17 3.57
C VAL A 173 -12.33 -0.86 3.72
N MET A 174 -11.00 -0.94 3.62
CA MET A 174 -10.11 0.21 3.61
C MET A 174 -10.19 0.97 2.27
N GLY A 175 -9.36 1.97 2.06
CA GLY A 175 -9.26 2.72 0.80
C GLY A 175 -8.94 4.21 1.01
N ARG A 176 -8.53 4.61 2.23
CA ARG A 176 -8.18 6.00 2.58
C ARG A 176 -9.30 6.99 2.18
N ALA A 177 -9.08 7.82 1.15
CA ALA A 177 -10.06 8.78 0.64
C ALA A 177 -10.82 8.29 -0.61
N ALA A 178 -10.51 7.10 -1.12
CA ALA A 178 -11.05 6.55 -2.36
C ALA A 178 -11.84 5.26 -2.10
N GLY A 179 -12.90 5.06 -2.88
CA GLY A 179 -13.78 3.90 -2.81
C GLY A 179 -13.40 2.75 -3.74
N TYR A 180 -12.19 2.72 -4.30
CA TYR A 180 -11.81 1.73 -5.32
C TYR A 180 -11.97 0.29 -4.87
N ILE A 181 -11.53 -0.04 -3.64
CA ILE A 181 -11.67 -1.40 -3.09
C ILE A 181 -13.15 -1.74 -2.93
N ALA A 182 -13.94 -0.85 -2.31
CA ALA A 182 -15.37 -1.09 -2.09
C ALA A 182 -16.13 -1.27 -3.42
N ILE A 183 -15.83 -0.46 -4.44
CA ILE A 183 -16.49 -0.58 -5.75
C ILE A 183 -16.15 -1.91 -6.41
N GLN A 184 -14.87 -2.21 -6.56
CA GLN A 184 -14.47 -3.40 -7.32
C GLN A 184 -14.79 -4.70 -6.58
N ALA A 185 -14.52 -4.76 -5.27
CA ALA A 185 -14.88 -5.93 -4.47
C ALA A 185 -16.40 -6.10 -4.37
N GLY A 186 -17.14 -5.02 -4.13
CA GLY A 186 -18.61 -5.05 -4.06
C GLY A 186 -19.27 -5.53 -5.36
N ILE A 187 -18.79 -5.07 -6.51
CA ILE A 187 -19.24 -5.56 -7.83
C ILE A 187 -18.86 -7.03 -8.02
N ALA A 188 -17.63 -7.40 -7.77
CA ALA A 188 -17.14 -8.76 -7.95
C ALA A 188 -17.86 -9.76 -7.05
N CYS A 189 -18.25 -9.35 -5.84
CA CYS A 189 -19.01 -10.16 -4.90
C CYS A 189 -20.54 -10.06 -5.11
N GLY A 190 -21.04 -9.20 -5.98
CA GLY A 190 -22.48 -8.97 -6.17
C GLY A 190 -23.15 -8.45 -4.90
N ALA A 191 -22.57 -7.44 -4.26
CA ALA A 191 -23.19 -6.76 -3.13
C ALA A 191 -24.43 -6.00 -3.57
N GLU A 192 -25.49 -6.03 -2.76
CA GLU A 192 -26.73 -5.30 -3.04
C GLU A 192 -26.55 -3.79 -2.92
N VAL A 193 -25.63 -3.37 -2.06
CA VAL A 193 -25.34 -1.96 -1.80
C VAL A 193 -23.82 -1.76 -1.73
N ILE A 194 -23.35 -0.70 -2.39
CA ILE A 194 -21.92 -0.29 -2.34
C ILE A 194 -21.87 1.19 -1.95
N LEU A 195 -21.26 1.49 -0.81
CA LEU A 195 -21.16 2.84 -0.27
C LEU A 195 -19.73 3.36 -0.33
N VAL A 196 -19.54 4.44 -1.08
CA VAL A 196 -18.22 5.05 -1.34
C VAL A 196 -18.20 6.53 -0.94
N PRO A 197 -17.03 7.08 -0.58
CA PRO A 197 -16.91 8.47 -0.14
C PRO A 197 -17.14 9.50 -1.26
N GLU A 198 -16.95 9.09 -2.51
CA GLU A 198 -17.10 9.96 -3.69
C GLU A 198 -18.57 10.37 -3.94
N ARG A 199 -19.52 9.62 -3.40
CA ARG A 199 -20.95 9.88 -3.55
C ARG A 199 -21.60 10.12 -2.19
N LYS A 200 -22.40 11.18 -2.07
CA LYS A 200 -23.31 11.36 -0.95
C LYS A 200 -24.41 10.30 -1.05
N TRP A 201 -24.74 9.68 0.06
CA TRP A 201 -25.76 8.64 0.13
C TRP A 201 -26.75 8.92 1.27
N SER A 202 -27.96 8.43 1.10
CA SER A 202 -29.02 8.46 2.08
C SER A 202 -29.36 7.04 2.51
N PHE A 203 -29.65 6.85 3.77
CA PHE A 203 -29.97 5.51 4.27
C PHE A 203 -31.22 4.92 3.60
N ASP A 204 -32.26 5.74 3.45
CA ASP A 204 -33.54 5.26 2.92
C ASP A 204 -33.44 4.88 1.43
N GLU A 205 -32.84 5.74 0.61
CA GLU A 205 -32.78 5.55 -0.84
C GLU A 205 -31.66 4.60 -1.27
N ASP A 206 -30.47 4.73 -0.68
CA ASP A 206 -29.30 4.02 -1.15
C ASP A 206 -29.03 2.71 -0.41
N VAL A 207 -29.65 2.49 0.77
CA VAL A 207 -29.45 1.29 1.58
C VAL A 207 -30.75 0.52 1.75
N LEU A 208 -31.76 1.14 2.33
CA LEU A 208 -33.00 0.43 2.70
C LEU A 208 -33.78 -0.02 1.47
N ARG A 209 -33.98 0.86 0.50
CA ARG A 209 -34.74 0.59 -0.72
C ARG A 209 -34.17 -0.58 -1.53
N PRO A 210 -32.88 -0.65 -1.89
CA PRO A 210 -32.31 -1.80 -2.61
C PRO A 210 -32.44 -3.12 -1.85
N ILE A 211 -32.33 -3.11 -0.51
CA ILE A 211 -32.51 -4.30 0.32
C ILE A 211 -33.95 -4.78 0.29
N LEU A 212 -34.93 -3.86 0.40
CA LEU A 212 -36.35 -4.22 0.33
C LEU A 212 -36.73 -4.74 -1.05
N GLU A 213 -36.23 -4.13 -2.12
CA GLU A 213 -36.43 -4.63 -3.48
C GLU A 213 -35.81 -6.02 -3.68
N SER A 214 -34.60 -6.27 -3.14
CA SER A 214 -33.97 -7.58 -3.18
C SER A 214 -34.81 -8.64 -2.44
N LYS A 215 -35.30 -8.29 -1.25
CA LYS A 215 -36.20 -9.15 -0.48
C LYS A 215 -37.52 -9.44 -1.20
N SER A 216 -38.15 -8.45 -1.86
CA SER A 216 -39.38 -8.64 -2.62
C SER A 216 -39.23 -9.62 -3.80
N ARG A 217 -38.00 -9.76 -4.31
CA ARG A 217 -37.63 -10.74 -5.35
C ARG A 217 -37.24 -12.11 -4.79
N GLY A 218 -37.45 -12.35 -3.48
CA GLY A 218 -37.21 -13.64 -2.81
C GLY A 218 -35.79 -13.85 -2.25
N ARG A 219 -34.92 -12.84 -2.31
CA ARG A 219 -33.59 -12.93 -1.63
C ARG A 219 -33.78 -12.81 -0.12
N LYS A 220 -33.12 -13.68 0.63
CA LYS A 220 -33.25 -13.76 2.09
C LYS A 220 -32.05 -13.19 2.84
N HIS A 221 -30.90 -13.00 2.17
CA HIS A 221 -29.68 -12.39 2.72
C HIS A 221 -29.28 -11.19 1.88
N SER A 222 -28.49 -10.30 2.45
CA SER A 222 -27.96 -9.13 1.75
C SER A 222 -26.53 -8.85 2.17
N ILE A 223 -25.72 -8.32 1.25
CA ILE A 223 -24.37 -7.84 1.49
C ILE A 223 -24.32 -6.36 1.16
N ILE A 224 -23.85 -5.58 2.13
CA ILE A 224 -23.54 -4.16 1.99
C ILE A 224 -22.03 -4.02 2.06
N ASP A 225 -21.41 -3.58 0.99
CA ASP A 225 -19.99 -3.22 1.00
C ASP A 225 -19.84 -1.71 1.19
N ARG A 226 -18.96 -1.30 2.09
CA ARG A 226 -18.72 0.11 2.34
C ARG A 226 -17.24 0.41 2.57
N LYS A 227 -16.79 1.52 2.06
CA LYS A 227 -15.47 2.08 2.42
C LYS A 227 -15.54 2.63 3.85
N SER A 228 -14.55 2.29 4.66
CA SER A 228 -14.43 2.80 6.04
C SER A 228 -14.35 4.32 6.09
N THR A 229 -15.16 4.94 6.96
CA THR A 229 -15.10 6.37 7.22
C THR A 229 -14.02 6.74 8.25
N ARG A 230 -13.45 5.75 8.95
CA ARG A 230 -12.32 5.99 9.83
C ARG A 230 -11.11 6.33 8.97
N LEU A 231 -10.59 7.55 9.13
CA LEU A 231 -9.21 7.83 8.78
C LEU A 231 -8.39 6.87 9.63
N ASN A 232 -7.87 5.82 9.01
CA ASN A 232 -6.90 4.98 9.69
C ASN A 232 -5.74 5.88 10.05
N SER A 233 -5.77 6.34 11.28
CA SER A 233 -4.64 7.01 11.90
C SER A 233 -3.59 5.93 12.19
N SER A 234 -3.03 5.35 11.12
CA SER A 234 -1.81 4.55 11.19
C SER A 234 -0.61 5.47 11.12
#